data_2156139fb5ab916575e724e77e945ac4
#
_entry.id   2156139fb5ab916575e724e77e945ac4
#
_cell.length_a   1.000
_cell.length_b   1.000
_cell.length_c   1.000
_cell.angle_alpha   90.00
_cell.angle_beta   90.00
_cell.angle_gamma   90.00
#
_symmetry.space_group_name_H-M   'P 1'
#
loop_
_entity.id
_entity.type
_entity.pdbx_description
1 polymer ?
#
loop_
_entity_poly.entity_id
_entity_poly.type
_entity_poly.pdbx_seq_one_letter_code
_entity_poly.pdbx_strand_id
1 'polypeptide(L)'
;DARHAAACGADALGFVFYPGSPRFVDPDQTRRIIAELPPLVTAVGLFVNEPPARIREIVEFCGLNTVQLHGDEEPDQCCYPPCRVIKALRLRGDMQASQFAAYTVSALLLDAFVPNTFGGTGHRCDWVQAATVAAQYRVILAGGLNPENVAEAVRQVRPYGVDVSSGVEEKPGQKDPEKVARFIRTAKEAF
;
A
#
# COMPACT_ATOMS: atom_id res chain seq x y z
N ASP A 1 -2.73 1.20 -16.85
CA ASP A 1 -2.95 0.46 -15.61
C ASP A 1 -3.96 1.15 -14.69
N ALA A 2 -3.77 2.46 -14.32
CA ALA A 2 -4.57 3.17 -13.34
C ALA A 2 -6.07 3.23 -13.69
N ARG A 3 -6.41 3.64 -14.92
CA ARG A 3 -7.81 3.68 -15.40
C ARG A 3 -8.46 2.30 -15.39
N HIS A 4 -7.71 1.26 -15.75
CA HIS A 4 -8.21 -0.10 -15.75
C HIS A 4 -8.50 -0.59 -14.32
N ALA A 5 -7.57 -0.39 -13.38
CA ALA A 5 -7.77 -0.77 -11.99
C ALA A 5 -8.96 -0.03 -11.36
N ALA A 6 -9.10 1.28 -11.62
CA ALA A 6 -10.26 2.06 -11.19
C ALA A 6 -11.58 1.52 -11.77
N ALA A 7 -11.60 1.18 -13.08
CA ALA A 7 -12.78 0.60 -13.74
C ALA A 7 -13.14 -0.80 -13.18
N CYS A 8 -12.15 -1.57 -12.74
CA CYS A 8 -12.37 -2.86 -12.05
C CYS A 8 -12.84 -2.68 -10.59
N GLY A 9 -12.87 -1.45 -10.07
CA GLY A 9 -13.37 -1.15 -8.74
C GLY A 9 -12.29 -1.07 -7.66
N ALA A 10 -11.04 -0.72 -7.98
CA ALA A 10 -10.04 -0.38 -6.98
C ALA A 10 -10.48 0.86 -6.20
N ASP A 11 -10.39 0.80 -4.87
CA ASP A 11 -10.77 1.90 -3.98
C ASP A 11 -9.63 2.92 -3.81
N ALA A 12 -8.39 2.48 -4.04
CA ALA A 12 -7.19 3.30 -3.97
C ALA A 12 -6.13 2.87 -4.98
N LEU A 13 -5.31 3.83 -5.43
CA LEU A 13 -4.17 3.60 -6.32
C LEU A 13 -2.91 4.19 -5.72
N GLY A 14 -1.86 3.37 -5.61
CA GLY A 14 -0.55 3.76 -5.10
C GLY A 14 0.37 4.26 -6.22
N PHE A 15 0.99 5.42 -6.01
CA PHE A 15 2.01 6.04 -6.87
C PHE A 15 3.35 6.03 -6.14
N VAL A 16 4.34 5.35 -6.70
CA VAL A 16 5.63 5.10 -6.04
C VAL A 16 6.62 6.20 -6.37
N PHE A 17 6.98 7.02 -5.38
CA PHE A 17 7.96 8.12 -5.51
C PHE A 17 9.36 7.73 -5.02
N TYR A 18 9.66 6.46 -4.94
CA TYR A 18 10.99 5.96 -4.58
C TYR A 18 11.79 5.60 -5.83
N PRO A 19 12.87 6.36 -6.17
CA PRO A 19 13.64 6.16 -7.42
C PRO A 19 14.32 4.79 -7.51
N GLY A 20 14.58 4.13 -6.38
CA GLY A 20 15.14 2.78 -6.34
C GLY A 20 14.14 1.67 -6.72
N SER A 21 12.87 2.00 -6.90
CA SER A 21 11.83 1.06 -7.29
C SER A 21 11.69 0.99 -8.82
N PRO A 22 11.53 -0.21 -9.40
CA PRO A 22 11.15 -0.35 -10.82
C PRO A 22 9.74 0.18 -11.12
N ARG A 23 8.98 0.54 -10.08
CA ARG A 23 7.61 1.09 -10.15
C ARG A 23 7.58 2.60 -9.93
N PHE A 24 8.74 3.24 -9.93
CA PHE A 24 8.84 4.69 -9.79
C PHE A 24 8.02 5.39 -10.87
N VAL A 25 7.30 6.43 -10.45
CA VAL A 25 6.58 7.35 -11.35
C VAL A 25 6.90 8.79 -10.97
N ASP A 26 7.19 9.62 -11.95
CA ASP A 26 7.47 11.03 -11.71
C ASP A 26 6.21 11.84 -11.35
N PRO A 27 6.35 12.98 -10.64
CA PRO A 27 5.22 13.80 -10.20
C PRO A 27 4.37 14.34 -11.37
N ASP A 28 4.96 14.73 -12.50
CA ASP A 28 4.22 15.27 -13.65
C ASP A 28 3.31 14.21 -14.28
N GLN A 29 3.81 13.00 -14.42
CA GLN A 29 3.04 11.87 -14.90
C GLN A 29 1.94 11.49 -13.90
N THR A 30 2.25 11.46 -12.60
CA THR A 30 1.29 11.18 -11.53
C THR A 30 0.15 12.16 -11.54
N ARG A 31 0.43 13.48 -11.61
CA ARG A 31 -0.59 14.53 -11.68
C ARG A 31 -1.54 14.33 -12.86
N ARG A 32 -1.01 13.99 -14.05
CA ARG A 32 -1.84 13.70 -15.23
C ARG A 32 -2.74 12.49 -15.04
N ILE A 33 -2.21 11.42 -14.45
CA ILE A 33 -2.98 10.22 -14.16
C ILE A 33 -4.11 10.52 -13.16
N ILE A 34 -3.81 11.21 -12.06
CA ILE A 34 -4.80 11.54 -11.01
C ILE A 34 -5.94 12.40 -11.57
N ALA A 35 -5.64 13.34 -12.47
CA ALA A 35 -6.66 14.19 -13.11
C ALA A 35 -7.70 13.40 -13.94
N GLU A 36 -7.36 12.19 -14.36
CA GLU A 36 -8.23 11.28 -15.13
C GLU A 36 -8.96 10.24 -14.26
N LEU A 37 -8.65 10.15 -12.96
CA LEU A 37 -9.26 9.17 -12.08
C LEU A 37 -10.67 9.55 -11.66
N PRO A 38 -11.56 8.58 -11.43
CA PRO A 38 -12.84 8.82 -10.80
C PRO A 38 -12.67 9.49 -9.43
N PRO A 39 -13.53 10.46 -9.05
CA PRO A 39 -13.33 11.28 -7.85
C PRO A 39 -13.37 10.53 -6.52
N LEU A 40 -13.90 9.31 -6.50
CA LEU A 40 -13.96 8.47 -5.30
C LEU A 40 -12.80 7.48 -5.18
N VAL A 41 -11.88 7.44 -6.14
CA VAL A 41 -10.65 6.65 -6.05
C VAL A 41 -9.58 7.43 -5.31
N THR A 42 -9.08 6.86 -4.22
CA THR A 42 -8.05 7.49 -3.40
C THR A 42 -6.68 7.44 -4.09
N ALA A 43 -6.03 8.59 -4.24
CA ALA A 43 -4.65 8.67 -4.73
C ALA A 43 -3.66 8.62 -3.54
N VAL A 44 -2.85 7.57 -3.49
CA VAL A 44 -1.89 7.32 -2.40
C VAL A 44 -0.47 7.53 -2.91
N GLY A 45 0.29 8.46 -2.32
CA GLY A 45 1.72 8.63 -2.60
C GLY A 45 2.55 7.73 -1.69
N LEU A 46 3.37 6.85 -2.27
CA LEU A 46 4.28 5.97 -1.52
C LEU A 46 5.68 6.56 -1.51
N PHE A 47 6.24 6.74 -0.31
CA PHE A 47 7.56 7.29 -0.04
C PHE A 47 8.40 6.35 0.81
N VAL A 48 9.71 6.39 0.65
CA VAL A 48 10.69 5.60 1.41
C VAL A 48 11.79 6.53 1.90
N ASN A 49 11.81 6.83 3.19
CA ASN A 49 12.80 7.70 3.85
C ASN A 49 12.99 9.07 3.14
N GLU A 50 11.92 9.58 2.53
CA GLU A 50 11.95 10.86 1.81
C GLU A 50 11.85 12.04 2.78
N PRO A 51 12.62 13.14 2.58
CA PRO A 51 12.50 14.33 3.42
C PRO A 51 11.08 14.88 3.47
N PRO A 52 10.56 15.25 4.67
CA PRO A 52 9.19 15.72 4.85
C PRO A 52 8.81 16.92 3.97
N ALA A 53 9.74 17.82 3.68
CA ALA A 53 9.51 18.96 2.80
C ALA A 53 9.21 18.49 1.36
N ARG A 54 9.94 17.49 0.88
CA ARG A 54 9.74 16.93 -0.46
C ARG A 54 8.43 16.17 -0.57
N ILE A 55 8.04 15.43 0.48
CA ILE A 55 6.73 14.77 0.54
C ILE A 55 5.62 15.81 0.40
N ARG A 56 5.66 16.92 1.15
CA ARG A 56 4.64 17.97 1.09
C ARG A 56 4.56 18.61 -0.30
N GLU A 57 5.70 18.90 -0.92
CA GLU A 57 5.77 19.43 -2.28
C GLU A 57 5.09 18.50 -3.29
N ILE A 58 5.40 17.21 -3.26
CA ILE A 58 4.80 16.22 -4.17
C ILE A 58 3.30 16.05 -3.90
N VAL A 59 2.90 16.01 -2.63
CA VAL A 59 1.49 15.92 -2.21
C VAL A 59 0.68 17.08 -2.79
N GLU A 60 1.15 18.30 -2.62
CA GLU A 60 0.49 19.51 -3.13
C GLU A 60 0.47 19.54 -4.64
N PHE A 61 1.62 19.29 -5.28
CA PHE A 61 1.75 19.31 -6.74
C PHE A 61 0.88 18.28 -7.45
N CYS A 62 0.80 17.05 -6.92
CA CYS A 62 0.05 15.95 -7.53
C CYS A 62 -1.44 15.94 -7.11
N GLY A 63 -1.82 16.64 -6.03
CA GLY A 63 -3.15 16.55 -5.46
C GLY A 63 -3.41 15.23 -4.70
N LEU A 64 -2.37 14.69 -4.04
CA LEU A 64 -2.52 13.49 -3.22
C LEU A 64 -3.28 13.80 -1.93
N ASN A 65 -4.08 12.85 -1.47
CA ASN A 65 -4.83 12.98 -0.22
C ASN A 65 -4.41 11.95 0.85
N THR A 66 -3.54 11.03 0.49
CA THR A 66 -3.03 10.00 1.39
C THR A 66 -1.54 9.80 1.14
N VAL A 67 -0.76 9.73 2.22
CA VAL A 67 0.68 9.46 2.22
C VAL A 67 0.91 8.07 2.79
N GLN A 68 1.63 7.22 2.08
CA GLN A 68 2.12 5.94 2.57
C GLN A 68 3.62 6.02 2.80
N LEU A 69 4.03 5.82 4.04
CA LEU A 69 5.43 5.80 4.47
C LEU A 69 5.91 4.35 4.54
N HIS A 70 6.82 3.97 3.66
CA HIS A 70 7.25 2.57 3.48
C HIS A 70 8.73 2.34 3.81
N GLY A 71 9.37 3.33 4.40
CA GLY A 71 10.75 3.28 4.89
C GLY A 71 10.83 2.95 6.39
N ASP A 72 11.85 3.52 7.02
CA ASP A 72 12.13 3.36 8.44
C ASP A 72 11.70 4.60 9.24
N GLU A 73 10.68 5.33 8.73
CA GLU A 73 10.17 6.55 9.36
C GLU A 73 9.62 6.26 10.76
N GLU A 74 10.11 7.03 11.75
CA GLU A 74 9.71 6.93 13.15
C GLU A 74 8.30 7.53 13.39
N PRO A 75 7.62 7.20 14.51
CA PRO A 75 6.26 7.64 14.78
C PRO A 75 6.03 9.16 14.71
N ASP A 76 6.98 9.97 15.15
CA ASP A 76 6.93 11.45 15.13
C ASP A 76 7.04 12.03 13.71
N GLN A 77 7.56 11.25 12.76
CA GLN A 77 7.64 11.60 11.34
C GLN A 77 6.36 11.28 10.56
N CYS A 78 5.38 10.65 11.19
CA CYS A 78 4.16 10.16 10.53
C CYS A 78 2.99 11.17 10.60
N CYS A 79 3.24 12.47 10.36
CA CYS A 79 2.23 13.52 10.43
C CYS A 79 2.27 14.46 9.22
N TYR A 80 1.25 14.36 8.35
CA TYR A 80 1.16 15.13 7.10
C TYR A 80 -0.24 15.74 6.89
N PRO A 81 -0.73 16.63 7.78
CA PRO A 81 -2.02 17.25 7.57
C PRO A 81 -2.05 18.10 6.29
N PRO A 82 -3.17 18.11 5.54
CA PRO A 82 -4.45 17.44 5.81
C PRO A 82 -4.52 15.97 5.35
N CYS A 83 -3.42 15.39 4.84
CA CYS A 83 -3.41 14.03 4.32
C CYS A 83 -3.63 12.98 5.41
N ARG A 84 -4.27 11.89 5.02
CA ARG A 84 -4.24 10.63 5.78
C ARG A 84 -2.86 10.00 5.67
N VAL A 85 -2.42 9.30 6.72
CA VAL A 85 -1.14 8.59 6.71
C VAL A 85 -1.36 7.10 6.89
N ILE A 86 -0.71 6.33 6.03
CA ILE A 86 -0.56 4.88 6.16
C ILE A 86 0.91 4.61 6.45
N LYS A 87 1.20 3.92 7.56
CA LYS A 87 2.57 3.46 7.84
C LYS A 87 2.72 2.01 7.46
N ALA A 88 3.64 1.73 6.56
CA ALA A 88 4.01 0.36 6.21
C ALA A 88 5.03 -0.17 7.23
N LEU A 89 4.76 -1.36 7.75
CA LEU A 89 5.60 -2.08 8.68
C LEU A 89 5.87 -3.49 8.14
N ARG A 90 7.13 -3.86 8.15
CA ARG A 90 7.57 -5.20 7.71
C ARG A 90 7.48 -6.15 8.88
N LEU A 91 6.53 -7.08 8.85
CA LEU A 91 6.33 -8.04 9.93
C LEU A 91 7.54 -8.96 10.10
N ARG A 92 8.04 -8.99 11.34
CA ARG A 92 9.03 -9.95 11.82
C ARG A 92 8.41 -10.73 12.96
N GLY A 93 8.74 -12.01 13.09
CA GLY A 93 8.12 -12.90 14.08
C GLY A 93 8.30 -12.50 15.55
N ASP A 94 9.18 -11.54 15.85
CA ASP A 94 9.48 -11.01 17.19
C ASP A 94 8.79 -9.69 17.52
N MET A 95 8.00 -9.11 16.59
CA MET A 95 7.34 -7.83 16.81
C MET A 95 6.23 -7.92 17.87
N GLN A 96 6.29 -6.98 18.84
CA GLN A 96 5.32 -6.86 19.93
C GLN A 96 4.20 -5.86 19.57
N ALA A 97 3.00 -6.09 20.07
CA ALA A 97 1.84 -5.21 19.84
C ALA A 97 2.10 -3.74 20.24
N SER A 98 2.93 -3.51 21.26
CA SER A 98 3.32 -2.16 21.70
C SER A 98 4.05 -1.34 20.63
N GLN A 99 4.77 -1.98 19.72
CA GLN A 99 5.47 -1.30 18.63
C GLN A 99 4.50 -0.70 17.61
N PHE A 100 3.32 -1.31 17.45
CA PHE A 100 2.27 -0.77 16.58
C PHE A 100 1.54 0.41 17.23
N ALA A 101 1.38 0.40 18.57
CA ALA A 101 0.71 1.45 19.33
C ALA A 101 1.40 2.82 19.26
N ALA A 102 2.70 2.86 18.97
CA ALA A 102 3.46 4.09 18.83
C ALA A 102 3.03 4.93 17.61
N TYR A 103 2.47 4.31 16.59
CA TYR A 103 2.08 5.00 15.36
C TYR A 103 0.64 5.51 15.41
N THR A 104 0.49 6.83 15.50
CA THR A 104 -0.81 7.51 15.41
C THR A 104 -1.12 7.83 13.94
N VAL A 105 -1.55 6.81 13.19
CA VAL A 105 -1.80 6.89 11.74
C VAL A 105 -3.20 6.41 11.37
N SER A 106 -3.63 6.67 10.14
CA SER A 106 -4.97 6.28 9.67
C SER A 106 -5.13 4.77 9.49
N ALA A 107 -4.05 4.09 9.09
CA ALA A 107 -3.96 2.64 9.00
C ALA A 107 -2.49 2.20 9.04
N LEU A 108 -2.27 0.94 9.43
CA LEU A 108 -1.00 0.24 9.26
C LEU A 108 -1.08 -0.63 8.00
N LEU A 109 -0.04 -0.58 7.17
CA LEU A 109 0.11 -1.56 6.10
C LEU A 109 1.14 -2.60 6.55
N LEU A 110 0.75 -3.88 6.55
CA LEU A 110 1.63 -4.97 6.94
C LEU A 110 2.15 -5.68 5.69
N ASP A 111 3.47 -5.65 5.51
CA ASP A 111 4.17 -6.26 4.38
C ASP A 111 5.10 -7.38 4.86
N ALA A 112 5.51 -8.25 3.95
CA ALA A 112 6.49 -9.30 4.22
C ALA A 112 7.86 -8.70 4.51
N PHE A 113 8.54 -9.23 5.51
CA PHE A 113 9.93 -8.84 5.76
C PHE A 113 10.87 -9.53 4.78
N VAL A 114 11.61 -8.74 4.00
CA VAL A 114 12.76 -9.18 3.21
C VAL A 114 13.94 -8.27 3.52
N PRO A 115 15.09 -8.79 3.94
CA PRO A 115 16.26 -7.96 4.24
C PRO A 115 16.64 -7.06 3.07
N ASN A 116 16.99 -5.79 3.37
CA ASN A 116 17.46 -4.80 2.41
C ASN A 116 16.50 -4.49 1.24
N THR A 117 15.19 -4.73 1.39
CA THR A 117 14.20 -4.45 0.36
C THR A 117 12.96 -3.78 0.95
N PHE A 118 12.45 -2.74 0.26
CA PHE A 118 11.24 -2.02 0.65
C PHE A 118 10.09 -2.41 -0.28
N GLY A 119 9.33 -3.46 0.11
CA GLY A 119 8.13 -3.93 -0.60
C GLY A 119 8.35 -4.61 -1.95
N GLY A 120 7.29 -5.13 -2.53
CA GLY A 120 7.26 -5.67 -3.90
C GLY A 120 8.08 -6.94 -4.16
N THR A 121 8.50 -7.66 -3.13
CA THR A 121 9.38 -8.85 -3.23
C THR A 121 8.64 -10.12 -3.60
N GLY A 122 7.30 -10.14 -3.48
CA GLY A 122 6.46 -11.32 -3.69
C GLY A 122 6.48 -12.35 -2.54
N HIS A 123 7.25 -12.10 -1.48
CA HIS A 123 7.24 -12.97 -0.31
C HIS A 123 5.94 -12.82 0.48
N ARG A 124 5.46 -13.94 1.03
CA ARG A 124 4.20 -13.97 1.79
C ARG A 124 4.41 -13.41 3.19
N CYS A 125 3.52 -12.49 3.59
CA CYS A 125 3.42 -11.98 4.95
C CYS A 125 2.98 -13.09 5.91
N ASP A 126 3.40 -13.04 7.18
CA ASP A 126 2.91 -13.95 8.23
C ASP A 126 1.46 -13.58 8.59
N TRP A 127 0.51 -14.35 8.07
CA TRP A 127 -0.92 -14.09 8.26
C TRP A 127 -1.40 -14.36 9.69
N VAL A 128 -0.73 -15.22 10.45
CA VAL A 128 -1.09 -15.48 11.85
C VAL A 128 -0.76 -14.24 12.69
N GLN A 129 0.43 -13.71 12.53
CA GLN A 129 0.83 -12.47 13.18
C GLN A 129 -0.01 -11.29 12.70
N ALA A 130 -0.25 -11.18 11.38
CA ALA A 130 -1.08 -10.13 10.80
C ALA A 130 -2.51 -10.12 11.37
N ALA A 131 -3.12 -11.29 11.57
CA ALA A 131 -4.45 -11.42 12.19
C ALA A 131 -4.47 -10.89 13.64
N THR A 132 -3.42 -11.17 14.40
CA THR A 132 -3.28 -10.65 15.78
C THR A 132 -3.24 -9.12 15.81
N VAL A 133 -2.55 -8.51 14.85
CA VAL A 133 -2.48 -7.04 14.72
C VAL A 133 -3.81 -6.48 14.22
N ALA A 134 -4.43 -7.11 13.22
CA ALA A 134 -5.70 -6.68 12.63
C ALA A 134 -6.86 -6.69 13.63
N ALA A 135 -6.79 -7.53 14.66
CA ALA A 135 -7.79 -7.55 15.75
C ALA A 135 -7.76 -6.26 16.61
N GLN A 136 -6.68 -5.49 16.59
CA GLN A 136 -6.50 -4.30 17.44
C GLN A 136 -6.34 -3.00 16.64
N TYR A 137 -5.88 -3.08 15.40
CA TYR A 137 -5.53 -1.93 14.57
C TYR A 137 -6.21 -2.02 13.20
N ARG A 138 -6.40 -0.88 12.56
CA ARG A 138 -6.84 -0.83 11.16
C ARG A 138 -5.68 -1.24 10.26
N VAL A 139 -5.74 -2.46 9.72
CA VAL A 139 -4.67 -3.08 8.93
C VAL A 139 -5.03 -3.16 7.45
N ILE A 140 -4.12 -2.75 6.60
CA ILE A 140 -4.07 -3.08 5.18
C ILE A 140 -3.05 -4.21 5.03
N LEU A 141 -3.48 -5.38 4.56
CA LEU A 141 -2.60 -6.52 4.36
C LEU A 141 -1.93 -6.44 2.98
N ALA A 142 -0.62 -6.52 2.96
CA ALA A 142 0.22 -6.61 1.78
C ALA A 142 1.14 -7.84 1.86
N GLY A 143 2.14 -7.91 0.98
CA GLY A 143 3.15 -8.97 0.97
C GLY A 143 2.67 -10.28 0.36
N GLY A 144 3.09 -10.51 -0.90
CA GLY A 144 2.88 -11.76 -1.63
C GLY A 144 1.45 -12.09 -1.98
N LEU A 145 0.52 -11.11 -1.90
CA LEU A 145 -0.86 -11.30 -2.33
C LEU A 145 -0.95 -11.40 -3.86
N ASN A 146 -1.89 -12.21 -4.30
CA ASN A 146 -2.21 -12.43 -5.72
C ASN A 146 -3.67 -12.91 -5.85
N PRO A 147 -4.22 -13.05 -7.07
CA PRO A 147 -5.60 -13.50 -7.27
C PRO A 147 -5.93 -14.88 -6.69
N GLU A 148 -4.94 -15.75 -6.53
CA GLU A 148 -5.11 -17.13 -6.05
C GLU A 148 -5.21 -17.22 -4.53
N ASN A 149 -4.61 -16.27 -3.79
CA ASN A 149 -4.50 -16.37 -2.35
C ASN A 149 -5.25 -15.26 -1.57
N VAL A 150 -5.69 -14.19 -2.22
CA VAL A 150 -6.29 -13.03 -1.54
C VAL A 150 -7.56 -13.38 -0.77
N ALA A 151 -8.41 -14.28 -1.28
CA ALA A 151 -9.63 -14.68 -0.56
C ALA A 151 -9.34 -15.43 0.74
N GLU A 152 -8.31 -16.29 0.74
CA GLU A 152 -7.84 -16.97 1.95
C GLU A 152 -7.25 -15.97 2.94
N ALA A 153 -6.42 -15.04 2.45
CA ALA A 153 -5.82 -13.97 3.25
C ALA A 153 -6.87 -13.12 3.97
N VAL A 154 -7.92 -12.68 3.25
CA VAL A 154 -9.02 -11.89 3.83
C VAL A 154 -9.75 -12.68 4.91
N ARG A 155 -10.10 -13.95 4.66
CA ARG A 155 -10.79 -14.79 5.64
C ARG A 155 -9.97 -15.06 6.90
N GLN A 156 -8.66 -15.29 6.75
CA GLN A 156 -7.78 -15.61 7.87
C GLN A 156 -7.39 -14.38 8.68
N VAL A 157 -7.03 -13.28 8.02
CA VAL A 157 -6.50 -12.07 8.68
C VAL A 157 -7.61 -11.11 9.09
N ARG A 158 -8.72 -11.07 8.34
CA ARG A 158 -9.81 -10.09 8.48
C ARG A 158 -9.30 -8.65 8.52
N PRO A 159 -8.49 -8.24 7.53
CA PRO A 159 -7.92 -6.91 7.50
C PRO A 159 -9.00 -5.88 7.14
N TYR A 160 -8.70 -4.59 7.35
CA TYR A 160 -9.52 -3.48 6.86
C TYR A 160 -9.49 -3.36 5.33
N GLY A 161 -8.38 -3.75 4.69
CA GLY A 161 -8.19 -3.73 3.25
C GLY A 161 -7.01 -4.60 2.85
N VAL A 162 -6.83 -4.78 1.55
CA VAL A 162 -5.69 -5.51 0.97
C VAL A 162 -4.98 -4.63 -0.05
N ASP A 163 -3.65 -4.78 -0.14
CA ASP A 163 -2.81 -4.12 -1.13
C ASP A 163 -2.03 -5.14 -1.95
N VAL A 164 -1.91 -4.90 -3.25
CA VAL A 164 -1.17 -5.76 -4.17
C VAL A 164 -0.31 -4.94 -5.13
N SER A 165 0.91 -5.38 -5.32
CA SER A 165 1.82 -4.82 -6.32
C SER A 165 2.27 -5.87 -7.32
N SER A 166 3.29 -6.66 -7.01
CA SER A 166 3.89 -7.65 -7.91
C SER A 166 2.96 -8.81 -8.28
N GLY A 167 2.04 -9.20 -7.38
CA GLY A 167 1.13 -10.33 -7.61
C GLY A 167 0.12 -10.16 -8.74
N VAL A 168 -0.01 -8.95 -9.28
CA VAL A 168 -0.86 -8.62 -10.44
C VAL A 168 -0.05 -7.99 -11.58
N GLU A 169 1.24 -8.23 -11.63
CA GLU A 169 2.12 -7.75 -12.70
C GLU A 169 2.39 -8.82 -13.75
N GLU A 170 2.55 -8.38 -14.99
CA GLU A 170 3.15 -9.16 -16.08
C GLU A 170 4.68 -9.11 -15.95
N LYS A 171 5.22 -7.91 -15.70
CA LYS A 171 6.62 -7.64 -15.37
C LYS A 171 6.71 -6.43 -14.43
N PRO A 172 7.82 -6.24 -13.71
CA PRO A 172 7.96 -5.13 -12.76
C PRO A 172 7.56 -3.78 -13.36
N GLY A 173 6.57 -3.12 -12.72
CA GLY A 173 6.04 -1.82 -13.16
C GLY A 173 4.95 -1.88 -14.24
N GLN A 174 4.61 -3.05 -14.78
CA GLN A 174 3.53 -3.23 -15.73
C GLN A 174 2.48 -4.21 -15.19
N LYS A 175 1.25 -3.74 -15.02
CA LYS A 175 0.16 -4.58 -14.53
C LYS A 175 -0.42 -5.46 -15.64
N ASP A 176 -0.78 -6.69 -15.26
CA ASP A 176 -1.58 -7.61 -16.06
C ASP A 176 -3.07 -7.28 -15.83
N PRO A 177 -3.81 -6.85 -16.87
CA PRO A 177 -5.20 -6.44 -16.71
C PRO A 177 -6.12 -7.54 -16.17
N GLU A 178 -5.90 -8.79 -16.58
CA GLU A 178 -6.74 -9.92 -16.14
C GLU A 178 -6.48 -10.25 -14.67
N LYS A 179 -5.21 -10.25 -14.25
CA LYS A 179 -4.86 -10.44 -12.84
C LYS A 179 -5.41 -9.32 -11.96
N VAL A 180 -5.33 -8.06 -12.40
CA VAL A 180 -5.91 -6.91 -11.67
C VAL A 180 -7.41 -7.10 -11.49
N ALA A 181 -8.15 -7.37 -12.56
CA ALA A 181 -9.59 -7.55 -12.51
C ALA A 181 -9.98 -8.72 -11.59
N ARG A 182 -9.27 -9.86 -11.72
CA ARG A 182 -9.51 -11.05 -10.91
C ARG A 182 -9.18 -10.81 -9.43
N PHE A 183 -8.06 -10.16 -9.13
CA PHE A 183 -7.69 -9.83 -7.75
C PHE A 183 -8.75 -8.97 -7.06
N ILE A 184 -9.17 -7.88 -7.70
CA ILE A 184 -10.15 -6.93 -7.13
C ILE A 184 -11.48 -7.64 -6.88
N ARG A 185 -11.98 -8.41 -7.86
CA ARG A 185 -13.22 -9.17 -7.71
C ARG A 185 -13.12 -10.17 -6.55
N THR A 186 -12.07 -11.01 -6.54
CA THR A 186 -11.87 -12.06 -5.52
C THR A 186 -11.71 -11.47 -4.12
N ALA A 187 -11.02 -10.33 -3.99
CA ALA A 187 -10.90 -9.62 -2.73
C ALA A 187 -12.28 -9.12 -2.26
N LYS A 188 -13.02 -8.41 -3.11
CA LYS A 188 -14.35 -7.85 -2.74
C LYS A 188 -15.39 -8.91 -2.39
N GLU A 189 -15.33 -10.07 -3.00
CA GLU A 189 -16.21 -11.21 -2.68
C GLU A 189 -15.83 -11.88 -1.33
N ALA A 190 -14.62 -11.66 -0.83
CA ALA A 190 -14.14 -12.28 0.39
C ALA A 190 -14.35 -11.41 1.66
N PHE A 191 -14.54 -10.07 1.49
CA PHE A 191 -14.87 -9.14 2.58
C PHE A 191 -16.36 -9.24 2.94
#